data_9e47d5123837abc012daa3be8e52ec74
#
_entry.id   9e47d5123837abc012daa3be8e52ec74
#
_cell.length_a   1.000
_cell.length_b   1.000
_cell.length_c   1.000
_cell.angle_alpha   90.00
_cell.angle_beta   90.00
_cell.angle_gamma   90.00
#
_symmetry.space_group_name_H-M   'P 1'
#
loop_
_entity.id
_entity.type
_entity.pdbx_description
1 polymer ?
#
loop_
_entity_poly.entity_id
_entity_poly.type
_entity_poly.pdbx_seq_one_letter_code
_entity_poly.pdbx_strand_id
1 'polypeptide(L)'
;MGKLREVVRFEIATALRYVVIFYLIQYSVVAVTLFLTWLGRGSLDHPYFAALETCAMIFVFIFGALGFGEDFKMLLQNGFTRRVHFVAALVLFVVTAMLLALVDTLAARGIEAVAHGYWSLFTAIYGPNQALALQFLWRFGVYLV
;
A
#
# COMPACT_ATOMS: atom_id res chain seq x y z
N MET A 1 12.00 -27.36 3.31
CA MET A 1 11.13 -26.30 3.88
C MET A 1 11.91 -25.13 4.52
N GLY A 2 13.10 -25.32 5.09
CA GLY A 2 13.90 -24.25 5.70
C GLY A 2 14.26 -23.10 4.72
N LYS A 3 14.79 -23.44 3.56
CA LYS A 3 15.24 -22.45 2.56
C LYS A 3 14.14 -21.50 2.07
N LEU A 4 12.91 -21.99 1.83
CA LEU A 4 11.79 -21.14 1.42
C LEU A 4 11.42 -20.13 2.53
N ARG A 5 11.39 -20.57 3.79
CA ARG A 5 11.06 -19.71 4.92
C ARG A 5 12.08 -18.57 5.11
N GLU A 6 13.34 -18.87 4.91
CA GLU A 6 14.42 -17.87 5.01
C GLU A 6 14.31 -16.81 3.92
N VAL A 7 14.08 -17.24 2.67
CA VAL A 7 13.87 -16.32 1.55
C VAL A 7 12.65 -15.45 1.78
N VAL A 8 11.49 -16.03 2.12
CA VAL A 8 10.26 -15.27 2.38
C VAL A 8 10.45 -14.27 3.52
N ARG A 9 11.13 -14.66 4.60
CA ARG A 9 11.42 -13.75 5.71
C ARG A 9 12.30 -12.57 5.29
N PHE A 10 13.31 -12.81 4.48
CA PHE A 10 14.20 -11.79 3.96
C PHE A 10 13.44 -10.82 3.04
N GLU A 11 12.68 -11.35 2.07
CA GLU A 11 11.90 -10.55 1.13
C GLU A 11 10.83 -9.71 1.84
N ILE A 12 10.11 -10.28 2.82
CA ILE A 12 9.13 -9.53 3.63
C ILE A 12 9.81 -8.41 4.43
N ALA A 13 10.95 -8.67 5.06
CA ALA A 13 11.66 -7.65 5.84
C ALA A 13 12.13 -6.48 4.95
N THR A 14 12.58 -6.78 3.73
CA THR A 14 13.00 -5.80 2.74
C THR A 14 11.79 -4.99 2.24
N ALA A 15 10.70 -5.67 1.88
CA ALA A 15 9.46 -5.05 1.42
C ALA A 15 8.87 -4.12 2.50
N LEU A 16 8.82 -4.55 3.75
CA LEU A 16 8.33 -3.73 4.85
C LEU A 16 9.09 -2.41 4.98
N ARG A 17 10.40 -2.42 4.78
CA ARG A 17 11.21 -1.19 4.81
C ARG A 17 10.75 -0.20 3.73
N TYR A 18 10.56 -0.66 2.50
CA TYR A 18 10.09 0.19 1.40
C TYR A 18 8.66 0.67 1.60
N VAL A 19 7.78 -0.18 2.10
CA VAL A 19 6.39 0.17 2.43
C VAL A 19 6.36 1.24 3.52
N VAL A 20 7.16 1.11 4.57
CA VAL A 20 7.23 2.13 5.64
C VAL A 20 7.74 3.46 5.11
N ILE A 21 8.81 3.46 4.30
CA ILE A 21 9.35 4.70 3.70
C ILE A 21 8.29 5.34 2.79
N PHE A 22 7.62 4.56 1.96
CA PHE A 22 6.55 5.04 1.08
C PHE A 22 5.44 5.73 1.88
N TYR A 23 4.92 5.08 2.93
CA TYR A 23 3.86 5.67 3.75
C TYR A 23 4.31 6.88 4.57
N LEU A 24 5.54 6.91 5.04
CA LEU A 24 6.09 8.11 5.69
C LEU A 24 6.08 9.31 4.75
N ILE A 25 6.51 9.13 3.51
CA ILE A 25 6.48 10.19 2.50
C ILE A 25 5.03 10.57 2.18
N GLN A 26 4.18 9.60 1.88
CA GLN A 26 2.79 9.83 1.49
C GLN A 26 2.01 10.58 2.57
N TYR A 27 2.08 10.12 3.83
CA TYR A 27 1.35 10.79 4.93
C TYR A 27 1.99 12.12 5.36
N SER A 28 3.27 12.32 5.15
CA SER A 28 3.88 13.64 5.31
C SER A 28 3.28 14.65 4.32
N VAL A 29 3.10 14.25 3.06
CA VAL A 29 2.44 15.10 2.05
C VAL A 29 0.99 15.38 2.42
N VAL A 30 0.24 14.38 2.91
CA VAL A 30 -1.14 14.56 3.40
C VAL A 30 -1.19 15.55 4.55
N ALA A 31 -0.33 15.38 5.55
CA ALA A 31 -0.28 16.26 6.72
C ALA A 31 0.02 17.71 6.32
N VAL A 32 1.00 17.93 5.44
CA VAL A 32 1.33 19.26 4.93
C VAL A 32 0.14 19.86 4.16
N THR A 33 -0.52 19.08 3.32
CA THR A 33 -1.68 19.56 2.54
C THR A 33 -2.86 19.93 3.45
N LEU A 34 -3.15 19.11 4.48
CA LEU A 34 -4.18 19.42 5.47
C LEU A 34 -3.84 20.70 6.25
N PHE A 35 -2.57 20.83 6.67
CA PHE A 35 -2.11 22.01 7.38
C PHE A 35 -2.24 23.29 6.55
N LEU A 36 -1.84 23.25 5.28
CA LEU A 36 -1.95 24.38 4.37
C LEU A 36 -3.43 24.72 4.06
N THR A 37 -4.29 23.71 3.92
CA THR A 37 -5.73 23.92 3.71
C THR A 37 -6.37 24.59 4.92
N TRP A 38 -6.03 24.13 6.12
CA TRP A 38 -6.50 24.73 7.37
C TRP A 38 -6.02 26.18 7.51
N LEU A 39 -4.74 26.45 7.18
CA LEU A 39 -4.17 27.79 7.26
C LEU A 39 -4.83 28.76 6.25
N GLY A 40 -5.15 28.28 5.06
CA GLY A 40 -5.71 29.12 3.99
C GLY A 40 -7.22 29.33 4.03
N ARG A 41 -7.97 28.33 4.54
CA ARG A 41 -9.45 28.35 4.56
C ARG A 41 -10.05 28.44 5.95
N GLY A 42 -9.27 28.19 7.00
CA GLY A 42 -9.77 28.12 8.37
C GLY A 42 -10.66 26.90 8.67
N SER A 43 -10.93 26.04 7.68
CA SER A 43 -11.72 24.81 7.83
C SER A 43 -11.09 23.66 7.06
N LEU A 44 -11.34 22.42 7.51
CA LEU A 44 -10.90 21.18 6.86
C LEU A 44 -12.02 20.52 6.05
N ASP A 45 -13.00 21.31 5.62
CA ASP A 45 -14.12 20.81 4.82
C ASP A 45 -13.68 20.50 3.40
N HIS A 46 -14.08 19.32 2.91
CA HIS A 46 -13.82 18.82 1.55
C HIS A 46 -12.35 18.83 1.08
N PRO A 47 -11.42 18.22 1.81
CA PRO A 47 -10.06 18.06 1.32
C PRO A 47 -10.05 17.08 0.14
N TYR A 48 -9.41 17.47 -0.95
CA TYR A 48 -9.34 16.66 -2.16
C TYR A 48 -8.10 15.75 -2.14
N PHE A 49 -8.27 14.48 -1.74
CA PHE A 49 -7.19 13.49 -1.67
C PHE A 49 -7.49 12.23 -2.48
N ALA A 50 -8.15 12.33 -3.62
CA ALA A 50 -8.44 11.17 -4.48
C ALA A 50 -7.20 10.41 -4.97
N ALA A 51 -6.01 11.00 -4.81
CA ALA A 51 -4.75 10.43 -5.33
C ALA A 51 -4.06 9.43 -4.40
N LEU A 52 -4.47 9.26 -3.14
CA LEU A 52 -3.74 8.41 -2.18
C LEU A 52 -3.71 6.94 -2.61
N GLU A 53 -4.86 6.39 -2.98
CA GLU A 53 -4.98 5.01 -3.45
C GLU A 53 -4.27 4.81 -4.79
N THR A 54 -4.33 5.81 -5.68
CA THR A 54 -3.61 5.79 -6.96
C THR A 54 -2.09 5.76 -6.75
N CYS A 55 -1.56 6.52 -5.80
CA CYS A 55 -0.15 6.47 -5.44
C CYS A 55 0.26 5.09 -4.92
N ALA A 56 -0.57 4.45 -4.10
CA ALA A 56 -0.32 3.09 -3.62
C ALA A 56 -0.32 2.06 -4.77
N MET A 57 -1.25 2.17 -5.73
CA MET A 57 -1.26 1.32 -6.94
C MET A 57 0.04 1.47 -7.75
N ILE A 58 0.46 2.70 -8.00
CA ILE A 58 1.70 2.99 -8.74
C ILE A 58 2.90 2.42 -7.97
N PHE A 59 2.94 2.59 -6.65
CA PHE A 59 3.99 2.03 -5.80
C PHE A 59 4.07 0.51 -5.92
N VAL A 60 2.93 -0.20 -5.81
CA VAL A 60 2.88 -1.67 -5.94
C VAL A 60 3.38 -2.12 -7.30
N PHE A 61 2.95 -1.43 -8.36
CA PHE A 61 3.39 -1.75 -9.73
C PHE A 61 4.90 -1.57 -9.89
N ILE A 62 5.46 -0.46 -9.45
CA ILE A 62 6.90 -0.19 -9.53
C ILE A 62 7.68 -1.18 -8.66
N PHE A 63 7.21 -1.40 -7.42
CA PHE A 63 7.84 -2.31 -6.48
C PHE A 63 7.86 -3.76 -7.02
N GLY A 64 6.74 -4.21 -7.61
CA GLY A 64 6.67 -5.53 -8.23
C GLY A 64 7.57 -5.67 -9.45
N ALA A 65 7.61 -4.66 -10.32
CA ALA A 65 8.40 -4.69 -11.55
C ALA A 65 9.91 -4.65 -11.28
N LEU A 66 10.37 -3.81 -10.35
CA LEU A 66 11.80 -3.64 -10.05
C LEU A 66 12.32 -4.72 -9.10
N GLY A 67 11.60 -5.00 -8.00
CA GLY A 67 12.03 -5.94 -6.97
C GLY A 67 12.17 -7.36 -7.51
N PHE A 68 11.23 -7.80 -8.36
CA PHE A 68 11.28 -9.15 -8.92
C PHE A 68 12.56 -9.43 -9.72
N GLY A 69 13.05 -8.47 -10.49
CA GLY A 69 14.24 -8.64 -11.35
C GLY A 69 15.54 -8.74 -10.55
N GLU A 70 15.73 -7.90 -9.55
CA GLU A 70 16.96 -7.86 -8.73
C GLU A 70 17.03 -9.06 -7.79
N ASP A 71 15.95 -9.35 -7.07
CA ASP A 71 15.87 -10.47 -6.14
C ASP A 71 16.01 -11.82 -6.85
N PHE A 72 15.43 -11.97 -8.04
CA PHE A 72 15.58 -13.16 -8.87
C PHE A 72 17.05 -13.45 -9.20
N LYS A 73 17.79 -12.43 -9.61
CA LYS A 73 19.20 -12.56 -9.98
C LYS A 73 20.07 -12.94 -8.77
N MET A 74 19.85 -12.24 -7.64
CA MET A 74 20.56 -12.49 -6.39
C MET A 74 20.29 -13.91 -5.85
N LEU A 75 19.05 -14.36 -5.85
CA LEU A 75 18.67 -15.68 -5.33
C LEU A 75 19.20 -16.82 -6.18
N LEU A 76 19.20 -16.69 -7.52
CA LEU A 76 19.81 -17.68 -8.41
C LEU A 76 21.32 -17.79 -8.20
N GLN A 77 22.03 -16.69 -7.97
CA GLN A 77 23.46 -16.69 -7.67
C GLN A 77 23.77 -17.40 -6.36
N ASN A 78 22.86 -17.35 -5.38
CA ASN A 78 22.96 -18.06 -4.11
C ASN A 78 22.44 -19.52 -4.14
N GLY A 79 22.20 -20.08 -5.34
CA GLY A 79 21.83 -21.49 -5.50
C GLY A 79 20.37 -21.82 -5.13
N PHE A 80 19.48 -20.83 -5.10
CA PHE A 80 18.04 -21.07 -4.94
C PHE A 80 17.41 -21.45 -6.30
N THR A 81 16.40 -22.31 -6.26
CA THR A 81 15.69 -22.72 -7.47
C THR A 81 14.66 -21.67 -7.89
N ARG A 82 14.41 -21.56 -9.21
CA ARG A 82 13.39 -20.66 -9.78
C ARG A 82 12.01 -20.86 -9.13
N ARG A 83 11.67 -22.12 -8.78
CA ARG A 83 10.39 -22.44 -8.13
C ARG A 83 10.28 -21.85 -6.71
N VAL A 84 11.37 -21.89 -5.93
CA VAL A 84 11.40 -21.31 -4.58
C VAL A 84 11.20 -19.79 -4.65
N HIS A 85 11.91 -19.12 -5.57
CA HIS A 85 11.74 -17.68 -5.76
C HIS A 85 10.32 -17.31 -6.20
N PHE A 86 9.75 -18.03 -7.18
CA PHE A 86 8.39 -17.75 -7.65
C PHE A 86 7.34 -17.87 -6.52
N VAL A 87 7.42 -18.92 -5.71
CA VAL A 87 6.51 -19.11 -4.57
C VAL A 87 6.74 -18.04 -3.51
N ALA A 88 7.99 -17.65 -3.23
CA ALA A 88 8.29 -16.58 -2.30
C ALA A 88 7.72 -15.23 -2.78
N ALA A 89 7.89 -14.90 -4.06
CA ALA A 89 7.33 -13.69 -4.65
C ALA A 89 5.79 -13.64 -4.59
N LEU A 90 5.09 -14.75 -4.87
CA LEU A 90 3.63 -14.82 -4.70
C LEU A 90 3.20 -14.54 -3.27
N VAL A 91 3.87 -15.15 -2.29
CA VAL A 91 3.60 -14.89 -0.86
C VAL A 91 3.86 -13.43 -0.52
N LEU A 92 4.96 -12.87 -1.03
CA LEU A 92 5.32 -11.48 -0.82
C LEU A 92 4.24 -10.53 -1.35
N PHE A 93 3.76 -10.73 -2.59
CA PHE A 93 2.70 -9.89 -3.17
C PHE A 93 1.41 -9.94 -2.37
N VAL A 94 0.97 -11.13 -1.96
CA VAL A 94 -0.24 -11.29 -1.13
C VAL A 94 -0.08 -10.56 0.21
N VAL A 95 1.03 -10.74 0.89
CA VAL A 95 1.30 -10.10 2.20
C VAL A 95 1.40 -8.59 2.05
N THR A 96 2.10 -8.10 1.02
CA THR A 96 2.23 -6.66 0.77
C THR A 96 0.89 -6.02 0.41
N ALA A 97 0.10 -6.63 -0.47
CA ALA A 97 -1.24 -6.15 -0.83
C ALA A 97 -2.17 -6.10 0.40
N MET A 98 -2.10 -7.12 1.26
CA MET A 98 -2.89 -7.16 2.49
C MET A 98 -2.50 -6.04 3.47
N LEU A 99 -1.20 -5.80 3.66
CA LEU A 99 -0.69 -4.72 4.52
C LEU A 99 -1.09 -3.35 3.99
N LEU A 100 -0.90 -3.10 2.69
CA LEU A 100 -1.29 -1.84 2.06
C LEU A 100 -2.80 -1.59 2.19
N ALA A 101 -3.63 -2.59 1.88
CA ALA A 101 -5.08 -2.49 2.00
C ALA A 101 -5.52 -2.19 3.44
N LEU A 102 -4.86 -2.80 4.43
CA LEU A 102 -5.15 -2.57 5.84
C LEU A 102 -4.78 -1.14 6.25
N VAL A 103 -3.56 -0.70 5.93
CA VAL A 103 -3.09 0.65 6.27
C VAL A 103 -3.96 1.71 5.61
N ASP A 104 -4.27 1.58 4.32
CA ASP A 104 -5.10 2.55 3.60
C ASP A 104 -6.55 2.57 4.07
N THR A 105 -7.09 1.42 4.50
CA THR A 105 -8.45 1.38 5.06
C THR A 105 -8.51 2.07 6.42
N LEU A 106 -7.50 1.86 7.27
CA LEU A 106 -7.42 2.53 8.57
C LEU A 106 -7.15 4.03 8.41
N ALA A 107 -6.25 4.41 7.51
CA ALA A 107 -5.93 5.79 7.22
C ALA A 107 -7.11 6.57 6.63
N ALA A 108 -7.86 5.96 5.71
CA ALA A 108 -9.07 6.56 5.15
C ALA A 108 -10.09 6.90 6.25
N ARG A 109 -10.28 5.99 7.22
CA ARG A 109 -11.13 6.24 8.38
C ARG A 109 -10.58 7.34 9.29
N GLY A 110 -9.27 7.36 9.51
CA GLY A 110 -8.61 8.42 10.30
C GLY A 110 -8.78 9.79 9.66
N ILE A 111 -8.59 9.90 8.37
CA ILE A 111 -8.76 11.16 7.63
C ILE A 111 -10.23 11.59 7.63
N GLU A 112 -11.17 10.67 7.42
CA GLU A 112 -12.61 10.93 7.44
C GLU A 112 -13.08 11.46 8.81
N ALA A 113 -12.47 10.99 9.90
CA ALA A 113 -12.78 11.46 11.26
C ALA A 113 -12.29 12.90 11.51
N VAL A 114 -11.21 13.34 10.87
CA VAL A 114 -10.61 14.67 11.06
C VAL A 114 -11.12 15.67 10.00
N ALA A 115 -11.34 15.21 8.80
CA ALA A 115 -11.70 16.04 7.65
C ALA A 115 -13.05 15.58 7.07
N HIS A 116 -14.09 16.36 7.31
CA HIS A 116 -15.42 16.06 6.79
C HIS A 116 -15.47 16.19 5.26
N GLY A 117 -16.03 15.17 4.60
CA GLY A 117 -16.13 15.15 3.15
C GLY A 117 -14.89 14.62 2.43
N TYR A 118 -14.07 13.81 3.09
CA TYR A 118 -12.98 13.08 2.47
C TYR A 118 -13.51 12.12 1.40
N TRP A 119 -12.98 12.22 0.20
CA TRP A 119 -13.31 11.37 -0.93
C TRP A 119 -12.13 10.46 -1.26
N SER A 120 -12.29 9.16 -0.99
CA SER A 120 -11.38 8.13 -1.48
C SER A 120 -11.84 7.64 -2.87
N LEU A 121 -10.95 6.98 -3.61
CA LEU A 121 -11.32 6.36 -4.90
C LEU A 121 -12.45 5.34 -4.72
N PHE A 122 -12.41 4.58 -3.63
CA PHE A 122 -13.47 3.63 -3.28
C PHE A 122 -14.82 4.33 -3.05
N THR A 123 -14.85 5.40 -2.26
CA THR A 123 -16.08 6.14 -1.98
C THR A 123 -16.63 6.86 -3.19
N ALA A 124 -15.77 7.26 -4.13
CA ALA A 124 -16.19 7.84 -5.41
C ALA A 124 -16.92 6.82 -6.30
N ILE A 125 -16.56 5.54 -6.25
CA ILE A 125 -17.15 4.49 -7.07
C ILE A 125 -18.41 3.89 -6.42
N TYR A 126 -18.34 3.60 -5.12
CA TYR A 126 -19.37 2.82 -4.41
C TYR A 126 -20.23 3.64 -3.44
N GLY A 127 -19.95 4.93 -3.29
CA GLY A 127 -20.64 5.82 -2.37
C GLY A 127 -20.12 5.76 -0.93
N PRO A 128 -20.52 6.73 -0.09
CA PRO A 128 -20.21 6.76 1.32
C PRO A 128 -21.00 5.67 2.09
N ASN A 129 -20.56 5.32 3.30
CA ASN A 129 -21.24 4.39 4.22
C ASN A 129 -21.12 2.89 3.88
N GLN A 130 -20.15 2.48 3.12
CA GLN A 130 -19.88 1.06 2.87
C GLN A 130 -19.20 0.39 4.08
N ALA A 131 -19.49 -0.91 4.26
CA ALA A 131 -18.87 -1.70 5.32
C ALA A 131 -17.34 -1.71 5.20
N LEU A 132 -16.65 -1.60 6.33
CA LEU A 132 -15.18 -1.55 6.41
C LEU A 132 -14.52 -2.78 5.76
N ALA A 133 -15.15 -3.95 5.92
CA ALA A 133 -14.71 -5.19 5.28
C ALA A 133 -14.75 -5.11 3.74
N LEU A 134 -15.78 -4.47 3.17
CA LEU A 134 -15.89 -4.29 1.72
C LEU A 134 -14.82 -3.33 1.19
N GLN A 135 -14.54 -2.25 1.91
CA GLN A 135 -13.47 -1.32 1.57
C GLN A 135 -12.10 -1.99 1.58
N PHE A 136 -11.84 -2.83 2.60
CA PHE A 136 -10.61 -3.60 2.70
C PHE A 136 -10.46 -4.61 1.55
N LEU A 137 -11.51 -5.40 1.28
CA LEU A 137 -11.49 -6.41 0.22
C LEU A 137 -11.30 -5.80 -1.17
N TRP A 138 -11.91 -4.65 -1.42
CA TRP A 138 -11.74 -3.94 -2.68
C TRP A 138 -10.28 -3.48 -2.86
N ARG A 139 -9.71 -2.80 -1.86
CA ARG A 139 -8.31 -2.35 -1.90
C ARG A 139 -7.34 -3.51 -2.02
N PHE A 140 -7.58 -4.58 -1.25
CA PHE A 140 -6.78 -5.79 -1.36
C PHE A 140 -6.81 -6.37 -2.78
N GLY A 141 -8.00 -6.49 -3.40
CA GLY A 141 -8.13 -6.97 -4.77
C GLY A 141 -7.39 -6.08 -5.77
N VAL A 142 -7.50 -4.76 -5.63
CA VAL A 142 -6.84 -3.79 -6.50
C VAL A 142 -5.31 -3.82 -6.36
N TYR A 143 -4.79 -4.02 -5.15
CA TYR A 143 -3.34 -4.09 -4.92
C TYR A 143 -2.74 -5.47 -5.25
N LEU A 144 -3.56 -6.50 -5.44
CA LEU A 144 -3.12 -7.83 -5.82
C LEU A 144 -2.97 -7.98 -7.35
N VAL A 145 -3.67 -7.17 -8.13
CA VAL A 145 -3.66 -7.19 -9.61
C VAL A 145 -2.50 -6.40 -10.18
#